data_787ff908fc608382bcf6b4299215a9e1
#
_entry.id   787ff908fc608382bcf6b4299215a9e1
#
_cell.length_a   1.000
_cell.length_b   1.000
_cell.length_c   1.000
_cell.angle_alpha   90.00
_cell.angle_beta   90.00
_cell.angle_gamma   90.00
#
_symmetry.space_group_name_H-M   'P 1'
#
loop_
_entity.id
_entity.type
_entity.pdbx_description
1 polymer ?
#
loop_
_entity_poly.entity_id
_entity_poly.type
_entity_poly.pdbx_seq_one_letter_code
_entity_poly.pdbx_strand_id
1 'polypeptide(L)'
;MSSPRGQVFPFHRAERRIPMEIGVYLEGNRQLPGAESTFTENVSERGARVVSVRRWEPNDRLMFSSRSGEFRSSARVAYCQPMQGDGFAIGVEFLEPRGRWVVQNA
;
A
#
# COMPACT_ATOMS: atom_id res chain seq x y z
N MET A 1 -2.31 -23.69 -23.60
CA MET A 1 -1.96 -23.14 -23.17
C MET A 1 -1.65 -22.65 -22.72
N SER A 2 -1.79 -22.66 -22.52
CA SER A 2 -1.45 -22.02 -21.82
C SER A 2 -1.13 -21.46 -21.43
N SER A 3 -1.06 -21.44 -21.29
CA SER A 3 -0.59 -20.67 -20.69
C SER A 3 -0.37 -19.98 -20.57
N PRO A 4 -0.30 -19.85 -20.57
CA PRO A 4 0.12 -19.01 -20.13
C PRO A 4 -0.02 -18.30 -19.92
N ARG A 5 -0.42 -18.22 -19.84
CA ARG A 5 -0.37 -17.38 -19.48
C ARG A 5 -0.27 -16.85 -18.64
N GLY A 6 -0.42 -17.01 -18.51
CA GLY A 6 -0.15 -16.43 -17.63
C GLY A 6 0.39 -16.34 -17.06
N GLN A 7 0.69 -16.63 -17.18
CA GLN A 7 1.43 -16.52 -16.65
C GLN A 7 2.03 -15.76 -16.26
N VAL A 8 1.89 -15.50 -16.27
CA VAL A 8 2.47 -14.88 -15.88
C VAL A 8 2.46 -14.26 -15.07
N PHE A 9 2.19 -13.91 -14.82
CA PHE A 9 2.22 -13.33 -14.09
C PHE A 9 2.45 -13.62 -13.04
N PRO A 10 2.61 -13.89 -12.84
CA PRO A 10 2.87 -14.81 -11.79
C PRO A 10 3.54 -14.26 -10.57
N PHE A 11 4.43 -13.40 -10.68
CA PHE A 11 5.16 -12.92 -9.54
C PHE A 11 4.28 -12.26 -8.53
N HIS A 12 3.31 -11.50 -8.94
CA HIS A 12 2.46 -10.86 -7.97
C HIS A 12 1.56 -11.87 -7.28
N ARG A 13 1.40 -13.05 -7.85
CA ARG A 13 0.63 -14.09 -7.18
C ARG A 13 1.38 -14.68 -6.01
N ALA A 14 2.69 -14.49 -5.97
CA ALA A 14 3.46 -14.99 -4.86
C ALA A 14 3.23 -14.19 -3.59
N GLU A 15 2.67 -13.00 -3.71
CA GLU A 15 2.39 -12.17 -2.55
C GLU A 15 1.04 -12.52 -1.98
N ARG A 16 1.06 -12.97 -0.75
CA ARG A 16 -0.16 -13.24 -0.03
C ARG A 16 -0.66 -11.96 0.61
N ARG A 17 -1.94 -11.74 0.49
CA ARG A 17 -2.59 -10.64 1.18
C ARG A 17 -3.23 -11.15 2.44
N ILE A 18 -2.92 -10.48 3.52
CA ILE A 18 -3.38 -10.86 4.85
C ILE A 18 -4.29 -9.76 5.36
N PRO A 19 -5.57 -10.06 5.66
CA PRO A 19 -6.42 -9.06 6.29
C PRO A 19 -5.83 -8.67 7.63
N MET A 20 -5.51 -7.38 7.76
CA MET A 20 -4.88 -6.91 8.99
C MET A 20 -5.02 -5.40 9.04
N GLU A 21 -5.47 -4.90 10.16
CA GLU A 21 -5.66 -3.47 10.35
C GLU A 21 -4.50 -2.93 11.16
N ILE A 22 -3.71 -2.07 10.53
CA ILE A 22 -2.54 -1.47 11.15
C ILE A 22 -2.66 0.03 11.00
N GLY A 23 -2.46 0.77 12.09
CA GLY A 23 -2.43 2.21 12.03
C GLY A 23 -1.20 2.70 11.29
N VAL A 24 -1.40 3.60 10.34
CA VAL A 24 -0.32 4.10 9.51
C VAL A 24 -0.50 5.58 9.26
N TYR A 25 0.58 6.22 8.83
CA TYR A 25 0.55 7.58 8.33
C TYR A 25 0.89 7.56 6.85
N LEU A 26 0.15 8.35 6.08
CA LEU A 26 0.47 8.60 4.68
C LEU A 26 0.87 10.05 4.56
N GLU A 27 2.08 10.30 4.09
CA GLU A 27 2.58 11.65 3.93
C GLU A 27 2.67 11.94 2.44
N GLY A 28 1.99 12.99 2.01
CA GLY A 28 1.90 13.30 0.60
C GLY A 28 3.17 13.89 0.03
N ASN A 29 3.06 14.34 -1.20
CA ASN A 29 4.16 14.93 -1.94
C ASN A 29 3.82 16.39 -2.22
N ARG A 30 4.56 17.00 -3.14
CA ARG A 30 4.35 18.42 -3.45
C ARG A 30 2.96 18.72 -4.01
N GLN A 31 2.46 17.81 -4.85
CA GLN A 31 1.14 17.99 -5.45
C GLN A 31 0.03 17.69 -4.47
N LEU A 32 0.28 16.78 -3.54
CA LEU A 32 -0.70 16.38 -2.55
C LEU A 32 -0.06 16.45 -1.16
N PRO A 33 0.14 17.66 -0.66
CA PRO A 33 0.83 17.83 0.62
C PRO A 33 -0.04 17.43 1.80
N GLY A 34 0.61 17.23 2.92
CA GLY A 34 -0.07 16.91 4.16
C GLY A 34 0.08 15.47 4.54
N ALA A 35 -0.29 15.16 5.77
CA ALA A 35 -0.20 13.82 6.31
C ALA A 35 -1.57 13.36 6.75
N GLU A 36 -1.81 12.08 6.58
CA GLU A 36 -3.07 11.47 6.94
C GLU A 36 -2.82 10.30 7.89
N SER A 37 -3.56 10.24 8.98
CA SER A 37 -3.52 9.12 9.91
C SER A 37 -4.66 8.19 9.53
N THR A 38 -4.32 6.95 9.19
CA THR A 38 -5.31 6.03 8.69
C THR A 38 -4.93 4.59 9.06
N PHE A 39 -5.45 3.63 8.31
CA PHE A 39 -5.19 2.23 8.64
C PHE A 39 -5.26 1.36 7.38
N THR A 40 -4.64 0.20 7.46
CA THR A 40 -4.65 -0.76 6.37
C THR A 40 -5.87 -1.65 6.47
N GLU A 41 -6.30 -2.17 5.31
CA GLU A 41 -7.33 -3.20 5.24
C GLU A 41 -6.69 -4.58 5.07
N ASN A 42 -5.58 -4.63 4.35
CA ASN A 42 -4.80 -5.84 4.24
C ASN A 42 -3.36 -5.46 3.94
N VAL A 43 -2.49 -6.42 4.15
CA VAL A 43 -1.06 -6.19 3.99
C VAL A 43 -0.44 -7.36 3.24
N SER A 44 0.71 -7.10 2.63
CA SER A 44 1.53 -8.12 1.99
C SER A 44 2.98 -7.75 2.25
N GLU A 45 3.89 -8.58 1.76
CA GLU A 45 5.31 -8.32 1.97
C GLU A 45 5.76 -7.00 1.39
N ARG A 46 5.19 -6.59 0.28
CA ARG A 46 5.67 -5.43 -0.46
C ARG A 46 4.68 -4.29 -0.50
N GLY A 47 3.61 -4.37 0.23
CA GLY A 47 2.64 -3.30 0.16
C GLY A 47 1.47 -3.49 1.06
N ALA A 48 0.44 -2.68 0.83
CA ALA A 48 -0.76 -2.69 1.65
C ALA A 48 -1.90 -2.07 0.89
N ARG A 49 -3.12 -2.45 1.28
CA ARG A 49 -4.33 -1.75 0.86
C ARG A 49 -4.73 -0.87 2.03
N VAL A 50 -4.88 0.42 1.78
CA VAL A 50 -5.01 1.42 2.82
C VAL A 50 -6.22 2.29 2.53
N VAL A 51 -6.91 2.70 3.58
CA VAL A 51 -8.02 3.65 3.45
C VAL A 51 -7.44 5.05 3.39
N SER A 52 -8.00 5.90 2.53
CA SER A 52 -7.58 7.29 2.42
C SER A 52 -8.79 8.18 2.24
N VAL A 53 -8.74 9.37 2.81
CA VAL A 53 -9.82 10.33 2.60
C VAL A 53 -9.63 11.11 1.31
N ARG A 54 -8.46 11.03 0.72
CA ARG A 54 -8.17 11.78 -0.50
C ARG A 54 -8.05 10.86 -1.68
N ARG A 55 -8.29 11.43 -2.85
CA ARG A 55 -8.14 10.70 -4.09
C ARG A 55 -6.68 10.77 -4.55
N TRP A 56 -6.12 9.62 -4.84
CA TRP A 56 -4.75 9.50 -5.36
C TRP A 56 -4.82 9.05 -6.80
N GLU A 57 -3.75 9.32 -7.53
CA GLU A 57 -3.63 8.81 -8.89
C GLU A 57 -2.60 7.70 -8.92
N PRO A 58 -2.76 6.72 -9.80
CA PRO A 58 -1.73 5.70 -9.96
C PRO A 58 -0.38 6.36 -10.23
N ASN A 59 0.64 5.81 -9.59
CA ASN A 59 2.02 6.28 -9.66
C ASN A 59 2.32 7.51 -8.82
N ASP A 60 1.33 8.05 -8.13
CA ASP A 60 1.63 9.06 -7.12
C ASP A 60 2.59 8.47 -6.09
N ARG A 61 3.45 9.31 -5.56
CA ARG A 61 4.42 8.92 -4.53
C ARG A 61 4.00 9.48 -3.20
N LEU A 62 4.24 8.68 -2.17
CA LEU A 62 3.95 9.11 -0.81
C LEU A 62 4.95 8.45 0.13
N MET A 63 4.99 8.92 1.36
CA MET A 63 5.76 8.26 2.40
C MET A 63 4.78 7.52 3.29
N PHE A 64 5.04 6.24 3.49
CA PHE A 64 4.21 5.35 4.29
C PHE A 64 4.98 4.98 5.55
N SER A 65 4.34 5.10 6.71
CA SER A 65 4.99 4.69 7.94
C SER A 65 3.97 4.10 8.89
N SER A 66 4.40 3.12 9.68
CA SER A 66 3.55 2.57 10.72
C SER A 66 3.49 3.56 11.88
N ARG A 67 2.36 3.60 12.57
CA ARG A 67 2.24 4.47 13.73
C ARG A 67 3.19 4.10 14.85
N SER A 68 3.56 2.84 14.91
CA SER A 68 4.53 2.38 15.91
C SER A 68 5.90 2.99 15.68
N GLY A 69 6.16 3.46 14.47
CA GLY A 69 7.48 3.97 14.12
C GLY A 69 8.47 2.89 13.71
N GLU A 70 8.04 1.64 13.66
CA GLU A 70 8.96 0.54 13.36
C GLU A 70 9.19 0.35 11.87
N PHE A 71 8.36 0.93 11.03
CA PHE A 71 8.47 0.74 9.58
C PHE A 71 8.22 2.04 8.85
N ARG A 72 8.99 2.26 7.81
CA ARG A 72 8.84 3.44 6.96
C ARG A 72 9.34 3.12 5.55
N SER A 73 8.62 3.60 4.56
CA SER A 73 9.02 3.38 3.16
C SER A 73 8.42 4.45 2.26
N SER A 74 9.19 4.91 1.30
CA SER A 74 8.58 5.59 0.18
C SER A 74 7.73 4.57 -0.55
N ALA A 75 6.63 5.01 -1.13
CA ALA A 75 5.70 4.09 -1.73
C ALA A 75 5.08 4.71 -2.98
N ARG A 76 4.60 3.84 -3.84
CA ARG A 76 3.93 4.20 -5.08
C ARG A 76 2.48 3.75 -4.98
N VAL A 77 1.57 4.62 -5.37
CA VAL A 77 0.16 4.25 -5.46
C VAL A 77 -0.02 3.38 -6.70
N ALA A 78 -0.44 2.15 -6.49
CA ALA A 78 -0.68 1.24 -7.59
C ALA A 78 -2.09 1.40 -8.16
N TYR A 79 -3.04 1.69 -7.31
CA TYR A 79 -4.43 1.93 -7.72
C TYR A 79 -5.15 2.73 -6.65
N CYS A 80 -6.26 3.35 -7.07
CA CYS A 80 -7.13 4.09 -6.15
C CYS A 80 -8.56 3.80 -6.55
N GLN A 81 -9.35 3.29 -5.61
CA GLN A 81 -10.72 2.88 -5.84
C GLN A 81 -11.65 3.60 -4.89
N PRO A 82 -12.75 4.17 -5.39
CA PRO A 82 -13.74 4.76 -4.47
C PRO A 82 -14.30 3.67 -3.56
N MET A 83 -14.53 4.01 -2.31
CA MET A 83 -15.17 3.10 -1.39
C MET A 83 -16.65 3.42 -1.32
N GLN A 84 -17.43 2.45 -0.90
CA GLN A 84 -18.82 2.67 -0.65
C GLN A 84 -18.94 3.64 0.52
N GLY A 85 -19.66 4.72 0.33
CA GLY A 85 -19.66 5.80 1.30
C GLY A 85 -18.57 6.80 0.93
N ASP A 86 -17.79 7.25 1.92
CA ASP A 86 -16.77 8.25 1.70
C ASP A 86 -15.38 7.61 1.65
N GLY A 87 -14.50 8.23 0.88
CA GLY A 87 -13.10 7.86 0.89
C GLY A 87 -12.73 6.88 -0.20
N PHE A 88 -11.50 6.44 -0.14
CA PHE A 88 -10.89 5.62 -1.17
C PHE A 88 -10.08 4.51 -0.55
N ALA A 89 -9.93 3.42 -1.27
CA ALA A 89 -8.99 2.37 -0.94
C ALA A 89 -7.86 2.47 -1.94
N ILE A 90 -6.64 2.59 -1.44
CA ILE A 90 -5.48 2.66 -2.32
C ILE A 90 -4.57 1.47 -2.07
N GLY A 91 -4.02 0.95 -3.15
CA GLY A 91 -2.97 -0.05 -3.05
C GLY A 91 -1.64 0.67 -3.13
N VAL A 92 -0.77 0.42 -2.16
CA VAL A 92 0.56 1.01 -2.17
C VAL A 92 1.60 -0.08 -2.28
N GLU A 93 2.65 0.23 -2.99
CA GLU A 93 3.79 -0.65 -3.17
C GLU A 93 5.01 0.03 -2.56
N PHE A 94 5.69 -0.68 -1.64
CA PHE A 94 6.86 -0.14 -0.98
C PHE A 94 8.03 -0.11 -1.95
N LEU A 95 8.75 1.01 -1.99
CA LEU A 95 9.87 1.20 -2.90
C LEU A 95 11.20 1.10 -2.18
N GLU A 96 11.28 1.61 -0.96
CA GLU A 96 12.51 1.58 -0.17
C GLU A 96 12.16 1.29 1.28
N PRO A 97 11.78 0.05 1.58
CA PRO A 97 11.37 -0.26 2.94
C PRO A 97 12.53 -0.19 3.93
N ARG A 98 12.25 0.39 5.09
CA ARG A 98 13.19 0.48 6.19
C ARG A 98 12.49 0.09 7.47
N GLY A 99 13.18 -0.67 8.29
CA GLY A 99 12.62 -1.09 9.56
C GLY A 99 11.88 -2.41 9.45
N ARG A 100 11.01 -2.64 10.41
CA ARG A 100 10.31 -3.92 10.53
C ARG A 100 8.88 -3.79 10.07
N TRP A 101 8.55 -4.49 9.01
CA TRP A 101 7.18 -4.58 8.53
C TRP A 101 6.53 -5.81 9.15
N VAL A 102 5.20 -5.79 9.24
CA VAL A 102 4.44 -6.85 9.91
C VAL A 102 4.45 -8.16 9.14
N VAL A 103 4.70 -8.12 7.84
CA VAL A 103 4.83 -9.32 7.01
C VAL A 103 6.29 -9.45 6.62
N GLN A 104 6.90 -10.55 7.02
CA GLN A 104 8.32 -10.76 6.78
C GLN A 104 8.51 -11.69 5.60
N ASN A 105 9.56 -11.44 4.85
CA ASN A 105 10.01 -12.41 3.87
C ASN A 105 10.56 -13.63 4.58
N ALA A 106 10.15 -14.78 4.12
CA ALA A 106 10.61 -16.03 4.70
C ALA A 106 12.09 -16.26 4.42
#